data_e0e8249e423ce97b2010ed9a18e0ed63
#
_entry.id   e0e8249e423ce97b2010ed9a18e0ed63
#
_cell.length_a   1.000
_cell.length_b   1.000
_cell.length_c   1.000
_cell.angle_alpha   90.00
_cell.angle_beta   90.00
_cell.angle_gamma   90.00
#
_symmetry.space_group_name_H-M   'P 1'
#
loop_
_entity.id
_entity.type
_entity.pdbx_description
1 polymer ?
#
loop_
_entity_poly.entity_id
_entity_poly.type
_entity_poly.pdbx_seq_one_letter_code
_entity_poly.pdbx_strand_id
1 'polypeptide(L)'
;MDTGLRPDRRPAIAICAWDPSFTAWDPVEDLSGDPWNPVGARTLPVPGSSSTEALAAQLSAMIASGECGALLLVGRTAHEGGFRLQMRAENRCLDRSDRLDHTGPGVVRATAPTAEIVRDLTAAGLSALAASDAEEDAGSYILYRILNDLPDGAASPAIGLIRAPSDAPNAKVQAAVKTAASVIARHLAPLPRSSAA
;
A
#
# COMPACT_ATOMS: atom_id res chain seq x y z
N MET A 1 2.22 11.24 -38.54
CA MET A 1 1.53 12.13 -37.59
C MET A 1 1.58 11.42 -36.23
N ASP A 2 2.53 11.85 -35.42
CA ASP A 2 2.74 11.28 -34.09
C ASP A 2 1.66 11.88 -33.19
N THR A 3 0.63 11.11 -32.88
CA THR A 3 -0.39 11.49 -31.90
C THR A 3 0.27 11.38 -30.52
N GLY A 4 1.02 12.42 -30.15
CA GLY A 4 1.63 12.53 -28.84
C GLY A 4 0.57 12.40 -27.75
N LEU A 5 0.37 11.17 -27.26
CA LEU A 5 -0.39 10.90 -26.05
C LEU A 5 0.21 11.75 -24.94
N ARG A 6 -0.54 12.73 -24.45
CA ARG A 6 -0.11 13.51 -23.27
C ARG A 6 0.15 12.52 -22.13
N PRO A 7 1.32 12.60 -21.47
CA PRO A 7 1.62 11.73 -20.35
C PRO A 7 0.53 11.88 -19.29
N ASP A 8 0.07 10.75 -18.75
CA ASP A 8 -0.93 10.72 -17.68
C ASP A 8 -0.32 11.34 -16.41
N ARG A 9 -0.85 12.50 -16.02
CA ARG A 9 -0.37 13.29 -14.86
C ARG A 9 -1.12 12.98 -13.56
N ARG A 10 -2.05 12.01 -13.58
CA ARG A 10 -2.74 11.61 -12.36
C ARG A 10 -1.75 11.06 -11.34
N PRO A 11 -1.97 11.29 -10.04
CA PRO A 11 -1.18 10.64 -9.00
C PRO A 11 -1.11 9.14 -9.22
N ALA A 12 0.05 8.56 -9.02
CA ALA A 12 0.26 7.13 -9.18
C ALA A 12 0.25 6.43 -7.81
N ILE A 13 -0.40 5.28 -7.75
CA ILE A 13 -0.45 4.39 -6.58
C ILE A 13 0.20 3.08 -6.97
N ALA A 14 1.31 2.70 -6.34
CA ALA A 14 1.86 1.38 -6.48
C ALA A 14 1.08 0.41 -5.60
N ILE A 15 0.63 -0.73 -6.16
CA ILE A 15 -0.02 -1.79 -5.40
C ILE A 15 0.84 -3.03 -5.51
N CYS A 16 1.32 -3.52 -4.37
CA CYS A 16 2.27 -4.61 -4.29
C CYS A 16 1.72 -5.75 -3.42
N ALA A 17 1.42 -6.88 -4.05
CA ALA A 17 1.16 -8.12 -3.35
C ALA A 17 2.52 -8.79 -3.06
N TRP A 18 2.98 -8.68 -1.81
CA TRP A 18 4.26 -9.23 -1.38
C TRP A 18 4.19 -10.70 -0.95
N ASP A 19 2.99 -11.19 -0.66
CA ASP A 19 2.75 -12.55 -0.19
C ASP A 19 2.75 -13.52 -1.39
N PRO A 20 3.56 -14.60 -1.35
CA PRO A 20 3.60 -15.59 -2.43
C PRO A 20 2.25 -16.24 -2.76
N SER A 21 1.31 -16.25 -1.83
CA SER A 21 -0.04 -16.77 -2.07
C SER A 21 -0.85 -15.97 -3.11
N PHE A 22 -0.39 -14.77 -3.46
CA PHE A 22 -0.98 -13.93 -4.50
C PHE A 22 -0.28 -14.02 -5.86
N THR A 23 0.76 -14.85 -6.01
CA THR A 23 1.58 -14.92 -7.24
C THR A 23 0.81 -15.32 -8.49
N ALA A 24 -0.34 -15.94 -8.36
CA ALA A 24 -1.20 -16.34 -9.48
C ALA A 24 -2.33 -15.34 -9.77
N TRP A 25 -2.37 -14.19 -9.09
CA TRP A 25 -3.46 -13.24 -9.18
C TRP A 25 -2.96 -11.80 -9.03
N ASP A 26 -3.31 -10.96 -9.99
CA ASP A 26 -3.04 -9.53 -9.89
C ASP A 26 -4.23 -8.82 -9.20
N PRO A 27 -4.03 -8.25 -8.00
CA PRO A 27 -5.08 -7.55 -7.28
C PRO A 27 -5.58 -6.28 -7.98
N VAL A 28 -4.90 -5.85 -9.02
CA VAL A 28 -5.16 -4.61 -9.77
C VAL A 28 -5.83 -4.86 -11.12
N GLU A 29 -5.84 -6.11 -11.60
CA GLU A 29 -6.53 -6.45 -12.83
C GLU A 29 -8.05 -6.31 -12.69
N ASP A 30 -8.69 -5.78 -13.71
CA ASP A 30 -10.13 -5.90 -13.84
C ASP A 30 -10.52 -7.23 -14.53
N LEU A 31 -11.82 -7.47 -14.67
CA LEU A 31 -12.32 -8.70 -15.29
C LEU A 31 -11.99 -8.81 -16.79
N SER A 32 -11.52 -7.74 -17.43
CA SER A 32 -11.11 -7.72 -18.84
C SER A 32 -9.60 -7.96 -19.02
N GLY A 33 -8.83 -8.00 -17.92
CA GLY A 33 -7.37 -8.11 -17.95
C GLY A 33 -6.67 -6.76 -18.12
N ASP A 34 -7.41 -5.67 -18.17
CA ASP A 34 -6.84 -4.33 -18.21
C ASP A 34 -6.49 -3.82 -16.79
N PRO A 35 -5.44 -2.98 -16.65
CA PRO A 35 -5.12 -2.38 -15.36
C PRO A 35 -6.29 -1.54 -14.83
N TRP A 36 -6.79 -1.90 -13.66
CA TRP A 36 -7.81 -1.11 -13.00
C TRP A 36 -7.22 0.17 -12.40
N ASN A 37 -7.92 1.29 -12.56
CA ASN A 37 -7.51 2.57 -11.99
C ASN A 37 -8.64 3.18 -11.14
N PRO A 38 -8.33 3.69 -9.93
CA PRO A 38 -9.29 4.44 -9.16
C PRO A 38 -9.57 5.81 -9.80
N VAL A 39 -10.73 6.38 -9.50
CA VAL A 39 -11.06 7.73 -9.98
C VAL A 39 -10.05 8.74 -9.45
N GLY A 40 -9.44 9.51 -10.34
CA GLY A 40 -8.49 10.56 -9.98
C GLY A 40 -7.03 10.12 -9.81
N ALA A 41 -6.75 8.82 -9.88
CA ALA A 41 -5.38 8.30 -9.83
C ALA A 41 -5.17 7.20 -10.87
N ARG A 42 -3.94 6.75 -11.01
CA ARG A 42 -3.56 5.56 -11.81
C ARG A 42 -2.85 4.55 -10.93
N THR A 43 -2.99 3.27 -11.23
CA THR A 43 -2.22 2.22 -10.59
C THR A 43 -0.93 1.95 -11.35
N LEU A 44 0.12 1.57 -10.60
CA LEU A 44 1.38 1.12 -11.16
C LEU A 44 1.60 -0.34 -10.76
N PRO A 45 1.90 -1.21 -11.73
CA PRO A 45 2.34 -2.56 -11.41
C PRO A 45 3.73 -2.49 -10.76
N VAL A 46 3.95 -3.32 -9.76
CA VAL A 46 5.25 -3.50 -9.14
C VAL A 46 5.89 -4.74 -9.75
N PRO A 47 7.06 -4.62 -10.41
CA PRO A 47 7.76 -5.77 -10.95
C PRO A 47 8.12 -6.76 -9.86
N GLY A 48 8.10 -8.05 -10.20
CA GLY A 48 8.53 -9.11 -9.28
C GLY A 48 9.98 -8.89 -8.82
N SER A 49 10.26 -9.28 -7.58
CA SER A 49 11.60 -9.15 -6.99
C SER A 49 12.15 -10.51 -6.55
N SER A 50 13.47 -10.63 -6.49
CA SER A 50 14.16 -11.87 -6.12
C SER A 50 14.19 -12.12 -4.61
N SER A 51 14.01 -11.10 -3.80
CA SER A 51 13.98 -11.18 -2.33
C SER A 51 13.16 -10.06 -1.71
N THR A 52 12.84 -10.22 -0.43
CA THR A 52 12.13 -9.20 0.36
C THR A 52 12.92 -7.90 0.46
N GLU A 53 14.23 -7.98 0.63
CA GLU A 53 15.13 -6.83 0.70
C GLU A 53 15.19 -6.08 -0.63
N ALA A 54 15.31 -6.82 -1.73
CA ALA A 54 15.33 -6.23 -3.06
C ALA A 54 13.99 -5.55 -3.39
N LEU A 55 12.87 -6.16 -2.98
CA LEU A 55 11.54 -5.56 -3.11
C LEU A 55 11.41 -4.27 -2.29
N ALA A 56 11.84 -4.28 -1.03
CA ALA A 56 11.82 -3.08 -0.20
C ALA A 56 12.64 -1.94 -0.82
N ALA A 57 13.88 -2.25 -1.28
CA ALA A 57 14.73 -1.25 -1.93
C ALA A 57 14.12 -0.69 -3.22
N GLN A 58 13.49 -1.54 -4.03
CA GLN A 58 12.80 -1.13 -5.26
C GLN A 58 11.63 -0.19 -4.94
N LEU A 59 10.79 -0.53 -3.97
CA LEU A 59 9.65 0.28 -3.56
C LEU A 59 10.09 1.61 -2.94
N SER A 60 11.14 1.62 -2.10
CA SER A 60 11.75 2.86 -1.60
C SER A 60 12.24 3.77 -2.74
N ALA A 61 12.86 3.20 -3.77
CA ALA A 61 13.33 3.95 -4.94
C ALA A 61 12.18 4.56 -5.75
N MET A 62 11.07 3.83 -5.95
CA MET A 62 9.87 4.34 -6.64
C MET A 62 9.24 5.53 -5.92
N ILE A 63 9.21 5.49 -4.59
CA ILE A 63 8.73 6.60 -3.76
C ILE A 63 9.70 7.78 -3.83
N ALA A 64 10.99 7.54 -3.63
CA ALA A 64 12.02 8.59 -3.60
C ALA A 64 12.16 9.32 -4.94
N SER A 65 11.98 8.62 -6.07
CA SER A 65 11.98 9.22 -7.42
C SER A 65 10.70 10.00 -7.75
N GLY A 66 9.64 9.89 -6.93
CA GLY A 66 8.34 10.49 -7.21
C GLY A 66 7.55 9.75 -8.31
N GLU A 67 7.96 8.54 -8.69
CA GLU A 67 7.25 7.70 -9.65
C GLU A 67 5.83 7.37 -9.16
N CYS A 68 5.68 7.17 -7.85
CA CYS A 68 4.38 7.06 -7.20
C CYS A 68 4.29 7.94 -5.94
N GLY A 69 3.09 8.46 -5.69
CA GLY A 69 2.76 9.26 -4.50
C GLY A 69 2.14 8.43 -3.38
N ALA A 70 1.88 7.16 -3.63
CA ALA A 70 1.36 6.23 -2.63
C ALA A 70 1.75 4.79 -2.92
N LEU A 71 1.76 3.99 -1.85
CA LEU A 71 2.01 2.56 -1.89
C LEU A 71 1.00 1.82 -1.01
N LEU A 72 0.36 0.81 -1.57
CA LEU A 72 -0.48 -0.13 -0.85
C LEU A 72 0.14 -1.53 -0.93
N LEU A 73 0.69 -1.99 0.20
CA LEU A 73 1.13 -3.37 0.37
C LEU A 73 -0.08 -4.26 0.64
N VAL A 74 -0.10 -5.45 0.04
CA VAL A 74 -1.19 -6.41 0.18
C VAL A 74 -0.63 -7.76 0.58
N GLY A 75 -1.14 -8.33 1.66
CA GLY A 75 -0.73 -9.65 2.15
C GLY A 75 -1.84 -10.35 2.92
N ARG A 76 -1.50 -11.50 3.48
CA ARG A 76 -2.40 -12.27 4.34
C ARG A 76 -2.06 -12.06 5.81
N THR A 77 -3.01 -12.35 6.68
CA THR A 77 -2.83 -12.41 8.13
C THR A 77 -3.20 -13.79 8.65
N ALA A 78 -2.49 -14.23 9.69
CA ALA A 78 -2.85 -15.42 10.45
C ALA A 78 -3.92 -15.15 11.51
N HIS A 79 -4.23 -13.87 11.77
CA HIS A 79 -5.27 -13.52 12.73
C HIS A 79 -6.67 -13.79 12.18
N GLU A 80 -7.54 -14.30 13.03
CA GLU A 80 -8.95 -14.46 12.70
C GLU A 80 -9.67 -13.10 12.63
N GLY A 81 -10.74 -13.04 11.87
CA GLY A 81 -11.59 -11.86 11.76
C GLY A 81 -11.60 -11.24 10.36
N GLY A 82 -11.56 -9.91 10.32
CA GLY A 82 -11.66 -9.16 9.07
C GLY A 82 -10.30 -8.74 8.48
N PHE A 83 -10.38 -7.86 7.50
CA PHE A 83 -9.20 -7.20 6.95
C PHE A 83 -8.51 -6.36 8.04
N ARG A 84 -7.18 -6.36 8.03
CA ARG A 84 -6.38 -5.62 9.01
C ARG A 84 -5.56 -4.55 8.28
N LEU A 85 -5.77 -3.29 8.67
CA LEU A 85 -4.94 -2.17 8.21
C LEU A 85 -3.83 -1.95 9.25
N GLN A 86 -2.62 -2.35 8.93
CA GLN A 86 -1.49 -2.23 9.85
C GLN A 86 -1.06 -0.77 9.98
N MET A 87 -1.12 -0.24 11.22
CA MET A 87 -0.85 1.18 11.51
C MET A 87 0.62 1.47 11.78
N ARG A 88 1.42 0.45 12.08
CA ARG A 88 2.85 0.62 12.43
C ARG A 88 3.68 -0.58 11.99
N ALA A 89 4.97 -0.36 11.83
CA ALA A 89 5.95 -1.43 11.67
C ALA A 89 7.08 -1.26 12.69
N GLU A 90 7.67 -2.38 13.09
CA GLU A 90 8.72 -2.43 14.10
C GLU A 90 10.09 -2.61 13.43
N ASN A 91 11.10 -2.03 14.06
CA ASN A 91 12.50 -2.14 13.64
C ASN A 91 13.05 -3.53 13.99
N ARG A 92 12.77 -4.52 13.14
CA ARG A 92 13.12 -5.91 13.36
C ARG A 92 13.58 -6.58 12.05
N CYS A 93 14.66 -7.38 12.13
CA CYS A 93 15.10 -8.26 11.06
C CYS A 93 14.11 -9.43 10.86
N LEU A 94 14.05 -9.96 9.63
CA LEU A 94 13.17 -11.11 9.30
C LEU A 94 13.59 -12.39 10.02
N ASP A 95 14.89 -12.66 10.08
CA ASP A 95 15.42 -13.95 10.54
C ASP A 95 16.01 -13.92 11.97
N ARG A 96 15.99 -12.75 12.59
CA ARG A 96 16.61 -12.53 13.90
C ARG A 96 15.83 -11.51 14.70
N SER A 97 15.85 -11.62 16.02
CA SER A 97 15.26 -10.65 16.93
C SER A 97 16.03 -9.31 17.00
N ASP A 98 17.07 -9.16 16.18
CA ASP A 98 17.88 -7.96 16.11
C ASP A 98 17.18 -6.81 15.41
N ARG A 99 17.64 -5.60 15.69
CA ARG A 99 17.19 -4.41 14.98
C ARG A 99 17.68 -4.43 13.53
N LEU A 100 16.80 -4.05 12.62
CA LEU A 100 17.12 -3.88 11.19
C LEU A 100 18.02 -2.66 10.97
N ASP A 101 17.73 -1.57 11.68
CA ASP A 101 18.52 -0.35 11.67
C ASP A 101 18.86 0.03 13.12
N HIS A 102 20.16 0.00 13.48
CA HIS A 102 20.62 0.30 14.83
C HIS A 102 20.38 1.75 15.23
N THR A 103 20.33 2.67 14.26
CA THR A 103 20.15 4.12 14.46
C THR A 103 18.72 4.57 14.22
N GLY A 104 17.92 3.75 13.55
CA GLY A 104 16.53 4.05 13.21
C GLY A 104 15.58 3.98 14.41
N PRO A 105 14.38 4.57 14.28
CA PRO A 105 13.35 4.50 15.31
C PRO A 105 12.93 3.05 15.56
N GLY A 106 12.54 2.74 16.81
CA GLY A 106 12.04 1.40 17.15
C GLY A 106 10.72 1.05 16.45
N VAL A 107 9.93 2.06 16.10
CA VAL A 107 8.62 1.91 15.46
C VAL A 107 8.42 3.07 14.49
N VAL A 108 7.87 2.78 13.32
CA VAL A 108 7.41 3.77 12.34
C VAL A 108 5.90 3.61 12.11
N ARG A 109 5.22 4.68 11.70
CA ARG A 109 3.77 4.68 11.48
C ARG A 109 3.44 4.75 10.01
N ALA A 110 2.44 3.94 9.58
CA ALA A 110 1.85 4.05 8.26
C ALA A 110 1.27 5.44 8.03
N THR A 111 1.44 5.97 6.83
CA THR A 111 0.98 7.32 6.45
C THR A 111 -0.31 7.29 5.61
N ALA A 112 -0.77 6.11 5.20
CA ALA A 112 -2.06 5.96 4.52
C ALA A 112 -3.23 6.38 5.43
N PRO A 113 -4.36 6.85 4.86
CA PRO A 113 -5.55 7.27 5.62
C PRO A 113 -6.33 6.07 6.18
N THR A 114 -5.72 5.35 7.13
CA THR A 114 -6.19 4.06 7.67
C THR A 114 -7.62 4.12 8.18
N ALA A 115 -7.99 5.17 8.93
CA ALA A 115 -9.35 5.30 9.48
C ALA A 115 -10.42 5.40 8.38
N GLU A 116 -10.11 6.12 7.30
CA GLU A 116 -11.03 6.26 6.15
C GLU A 116 -11.12 4.94 5.38
N ILE A 117 -10.00 4.24 5.20
CA ILE A 117 -9.98 2.93 4.55
C ILE A 117 -10.86 1.93 5.33
N VAL A 118 -10.68 1.84 6.66
CA VAL A 118 -11.49 0.95 7.51
C VAL A 118 -12.98 1.28 7.42
N ARG A 119 -13.33 2.57 7.49
CA ARG A 119 -14.71 3.03 7.34
C ARG A 119 -15.33 2.59 6.00
N ASP A 120 -14.62 2.81 4.89
CA ASP A 120 -15.13 2.53 3.56
C ASP A 120 -15.19 1.01 3.27
N LEU A 121 -14.25 0.22 3.80
CA LEU A 121 -14.33 -1.24 3.78
C LEU A 121 -15.56 -1.74 4.54
N THR A 122 -15.80 -1.22 5.73
CA THR A 122 -16.96 -1.58 6.54
C THR A 122 -18.27 -1.20 5.84
N ALA A 123 -18.33 -0.03 5.22
CA ALA A 123 -19.47 0.41 4.42
C ALA A 123 -19.72 -0.48 3.19
N ALA A 124 -18.67 -1.08 2.63
CA ALA A 124 -18.76 -2.05 1.55
C ALA A 124 -19.11 -3.48 2.03
N GLY A 125 -19.41 -3.68 3.30
CA GLY A 125 -19.76 -4.97 3.88
C GLY A 125 -18.57 -5.88 4.16
N LEU A 126 -17.34 -5.34 4.15
CA LEU A 126 -16.12 -6.04 4.49
C LEU A 126 -15.73 -5.73 5.93
N SER A 127 -15.68 -6.76 6.79
CA SER A 127 -15.17 -6.57 8.16
C SER A 127 -13.72 -6.10 8.10
N ALA A 128 -13.43 -4.95 8.71
CA ALA A 128 -12.10 -4.37 8.71
C ALA A 128 -11.79 -3.65 10.02
N LEU A 129 -10.52 -3.64 10.42
CA LEU A 129 -10.05 -2.94 11.61
C LEU A 129 -8.66 -2.32 11.38
N ALA A 130 -8.37 -1.27 12.14
CA ALA A 130 -7.02 -0.72 12.25
C ALA A 130 -6.24 -1.52 13.29
N ALA A 131 -5.13 -2.16 12.87
CA ALA A 131 -4.29 -2.98 13.73
C ALA A 131 -3.09 -2.19 14.24
N SER A 132 -2.94 -2.10 15.55
CA SER A 132 -1.81 -1.43 16.20
C SER A 132 -0.63 -2.39 16.48
N ASP A 133 -0.84 -3.69 16.38
CA ASP A 133 0.19 -4.72 16.44
C ASP A 133 0.82 -4.92 15.05
N ALA A 134 2.12 -5.16 15.02
CA ALA A 134 2.86 -5.55 13.82
C ALA A 134 2.98 -7.07 13.80
N GLU A 135 2.74 -7.68 12.63
CA GLU A 135 3.02 -9.10 12.41
C GLU A 135 4.49 -9.27 12.04
N GLU A 136 5.12 -10.35 12.51
CA GLU A 136 6.54 -10.64 12.27
C GLU A 136 6.70 -11.35 10.92
N ASP A 137 6.63 -10.58 9.83
CA ASP A 137 6.70 -11.11 8.48
C ASP A 137 7.32 -10.12 7.48
N ALA A 138 7.44 -10.58 6.24
CA ALA A 138 7.97 -9.79 5.13
C ALA A 138 7.22 -8.47 4.90
N GLY A 139 5.90 -8.44 5.11
CA GLY A 139 5.10 -7.23 4.94
C GLY A 139 5.45 -6.14 5.95
N SER A 140 5.61 -6.51 7.22
CA SER A 140 6.04 -5.57 8.27
C SER A 140 7.47 -5.09 8.04
N TYR A 141 8.36 -6.00 7.60
CA TYR A 141 9.74 -5.65 7.22
C TYR A 141 9.77 -4.61 6.08
N ILE A 142 9.06 -4.87 4.98
CA ILE A 142 8.97 -3.96 3.83
C ILE A 142 8.39 -2.61 4.26
N LEU A 143 7.30 -2.63 5.03
CA LEU A 143 6.66 -1.42 5.53
C LEU A 143 7.62 -0.59 6.38
N TYR A 144 8.38 -1.23 7.30
CA TYR A 144 9.37 -0.53 8.11
C TYR A 144 10.44 0.12 7.24
N ARG A 145 11.06 -0.64 6.32
CA ARG A 145 12.12 -0.14 5.45
C ARG A 145 11.69 1.10 4.68
N ILE A 146 10.54 1.03 4.03
CA ILE A 146 10.04 2.14 3.20
C ILE A 146 9.76 3.37 4.06
N LEU A 147 9.08 3.20 5.21
CA LEU A 147 8.73 4.33 6.07
C LEU A 147 9.95 4.97 6.75
N ASN A 148 10.96 4.16 7.09
CA ASN A 148 12.21 4.64 7.68
C ASN A 148 13.08 5.42 6.66
N ASP A 149 13.00 5.05 5.40
CA ASP A 149 13.75 5.68 4.30
C ASP A 149 13.07 6.95 3.75
N LEU A 150 11.88 7.31 4.27
CA LEU A 150 11.18 8.51 3.80
C LEU A 150 11.95 9.77 4.17
N PRO A 151 12.11 10.69 3.23
CA PRO A 151 12.67 12.00 3.55
C PRO A 151 11.72 12.80 4.46
N ASP A 152 12.28 13.53 5.40
CA ASP A 152 11.53 14.49 6.20
C ASP A 152 10.96 15.59 5.29
N GLY A 153 9.64 15.83 5.34
CA GLY A 153 9.04 16.88 4.53
C GLY A 153 7.52 16.89 4.49
N ALA A 154 6.99 18.00 3.95
CA ALA A 154 5.56 18.33 3.99
C ALA A 154 4.66 17.50 3.05
N ALA A 155 5.20 16.70 2.17
CA ALA A 155 4.45 15.85 1.23
C ALA A 155 4.81 14.38 1.45
N SER A 156 4.44 13.84 2.61
CA SER A 156 4.62 12.41 2.87
C SER A 156 3.74 11.58 1.95
N PRO A 157 4.31 10.61 1.22
CA PRO A 157 3.53 9.68 0.42
C PRO A 157 2.58 8.86 1.32
N ALA A 158 1.43 8.44 0.77
CA ALA A 158 0.47 7.62 1.49
C ALA A 158 0.89 6.14 1.41
N ILE A 159 1.47 5.62 2.49
CA ILE A 159 1.99 4.24 2.56
C ILE A 159 1.18 3.44 3.57
N GLY A 160 0.63 2.32 3.13
CA GLY A 160 -0.18 1.44 3.95
C GLY A 160 0.03 -0.04 3.65
N LEU A 161 -0.39 -0.88 4.60
CA LEU A 161 -0.39 -2.33 4.48
C LEU A 161 -1.77 -2.86 4.87
N ILE A 162 -2.44 -3.51 3.90
CA ILE A 162 -3.68 -4.23 4.11
C ILE A 162 -3.41 -5.73 4.14
N ARG A 163 -3.95 -6.40 5.14
CA ARG A 163 -3.86 -7.84 5.30
C ARG A 163 -5.24 -8.46 5.19
N ALA A 164 -5.37 -9.41 4.31
CA ALA A 164 -6.59 -10.19 4.12
C ALA A 164 -6.59 -11.40 5.06
N PRO A 165 -7.75 -11.82 5.59
CA PRO A 165 -7.88 -13.11 6.25
C PRO A 165 -7.36 -14.25 5.35
N SER A 166 -6.74 -15.29 5.95
CA SER A 166 -6.14 -16.39 5.21
C SER A 166 -7.15 -17.16 4.35
N ASP A 167 -8.42 -17.21 4.77
CA ASP A 167 -9.54 -17.86 4.11
C ASP A 167 -10.35 -16.94 3.19
N ALA A 168 -9.98 -15.65 3.10
CA ALA A 168 -10.72 -14.70 2.27
C ALA A 168 -10.64 -15.07 0.78
N PRO A 169 -11.79 -15.19 0.08
CA PRO A 169 -11.81 -15.40 -1.35
C PRO A 169 -11.13 -14.26 -2.11
N ASN A 170 -10.46 -14.55 -3.22
CA ASN A 170 -9.76 -13.55 -4.03
C ASN A 170 -10.65 -12.38 -4.44
N ALA A 171 -11.92 -12.62 -4.76
CA ALA A 171 -12.87 -11.56 -5.10
C ALA A 171 -13.07 -10.55 -3.94
N LYS A 172 -13.11 -11.02 -2.69
CA LYS A 172 -13.19 -10.13 -1.51
C LYS A 172 -11.89 -9.36 -1.30
N VAL A 173 -10.75 -10.00 -1.50
CA VAL A 173 -9.45 -9.33 -1.41
C VAL A 173 -9.34 -8.25 -2.48
N GLN A 174 -9.71 -8.56 -3.73
CA GLN A 174 -9.72 -7.59 -4.81
C GLN A 174 -10.64 -6.39 -4.49
N ALA A 175 -11.84 -6.64 -3.99
CA ALA A 175 -12.76 -5.58 -3.58
C ALA A 175 -12.16 -4.70 -2.48
N ALA A 176 -11.51 -5.30 -1.48
CA ALA A 176 -10.86 -4.59 -0.39
C ALA A 176 -9.69 -3.72 -0.90
N VAL A 177 -8.84 -4.26 -1.77
CA VAL A 177 -7.72 -3.51 -2.37
C VAL A 177 -8.24 -2.34 -3.20
N LYS A 178 -9.25 -2.55 -4.05
CA LYS A 178 -9.86 -1.48 -4.87
C LYS A 178 -10.50 -0.40 -4.00
N THR A 179 -11.15 -0.77 -2.91
CA THR A 179 -11.72 0.19 -1.94
C THR A 179 -10.61 1.01 -1.27
N ALA A 180 -9.57 0.36 -0.75
CA ALA A 180 -8.44 1.03 -0.12
C ALA A 180 -7.71 1.98 -1.09
N ALA A 181 -7.43 1.53 -2.32
CA ALA A 181 -6.80 2.36 -3.35
C ALA A 181 -7.66 3.56 -3.75
N SER A 182 -9.00 3.41 -3.77
CA SER A 182 -9.92 4.52 -4.02
C SER A 182 -9.90 5.57 -2.91
N VAL A 183 -9.77 5.15 -1.66
CA VAL A 183 -9.58 6.08 -0.52
C VAL A 183 -8.26 6.81 -0.64
N ILE A 184 -7.17 6.09 -0.92
CA ILE A 184 -5.85 6.68 -1.13
C ILE A 184 -5.88 7.70 -2.29
N ALA A 185 -6.53 7.37 -3.40
CA ALA A 185 -6.67 8.28 -4.55
C ALA A 185 -7.35 9.60 -4.16
N ARG A 186 -8.41 9.54 -3.35
CA ARG A 186 -9.07 10.76 -2.83
C ARG A 186 -8.16 11.57 -1.91
N HIS A 187 -7.35 10.90 -1.11
CA HIS A 187 -6.39 11.53 -0.21
C HIS A 187 -5.25 12.23 -0.98
N LEU A 188 -4.83 11.68 -2.11
CA LEU A 188 -3.81 12.27 -2.98
C LEU A 188 -4.37 13.41 -3.85
N ALA A 189 -5.68 13.49 -4.03
CA ALA A 189 -6.29 14.55 -4.83
C ALA A 189 -6.03 15.91 -4.18
N PRO A 190 -5.56 16.92 -4.94
CA PRO A 190 -5.39 18.26 -4.39
C PRO A 190 -6.73 18.78 -3.88
N LEU A 191 -6.72 19.32 -2.66
CA LEU A 191 -7.92 19.98 -2.10
C LEU A 191 -8.41 21.04 -3.09
N PRO A 192 -9.73 21.13 -3.34
CA PRO A 192 -10.28 22.20 -4.16
C PRO A 192 -9.85 23.54 -3.55
N ARG A 193 -9.18 24.37 -4.35
CA ARG A 193 -8.87 25.72 -3.92
C ARG A 193 -10.19 26.42 -3.67
N SER A 194 -10.43 26.88 -2.44
CA SER A 194 -11.50 27.84 -2.17
C SER A 194 -11.31 29.01 -3.11
N SER A 195 -12.15 29.13 -4.12
CA SER A 195 -12.28 30.39 -4.85
C SER A 195 -12.85 31.37 -3.84
N ALA A 196 -11.98 32.22 -3.26
CA ALA A 196 -12.43 33.38 -2.52
C ALA A 196 -13.23 34.24 -3.51
N ALA A 197 -14.54 34.39 -3.23
CA ALA A 197 -15.42 35.29 -3.91
C ALA A 197 -15.17 36.72 -3.43
#